data_0ee810f8040674e7848e225cf4de6cc7
#
_entry.id   0ee810f8040674e7848e225cf4de6cc7
#
_cell.length_a   1.000
_cell.length_b   1.000
_cell.length_c   1.000
_cell.angle_alpha   90.00
_cell.angle_beta   90.00
_cell.angle_gamma   90.00
#
_symmetry.space_group_name_H-M   'P 1'
#
loop_
_entity.id
_entity.type
_entity.pdbx_description
1 polymer ?
#
loop_
_entity_poly.entity_id
_entity_poly.type
_entity_poly.pdbx_seq_one_letter_code
_entity_poly.pdbx_strand_id
1 'polypeptide(L)'
;MGEIAFGNKLWIEKNGQFFLGKGRVELLKAIDSFGSINAAAKSMQMSYKKAWKTIDDMNSLANEPLVIRTTGGSGGGGTSVTKAGKDAISLYERVNANCHSFLEDELKNEQS
;
A
#
# COMPACT_ATOMS: atom_id res chain seq x y z
N MET A 1 -27.33 -21.39 16.18
CA MET A 1 -25.90 -21.13 16.03
C MET A 1 -25.66 -19.95 15.14
N GLY A 2 -24.73 -19.13 15.49
CA GLY A 2 -24.41 -17.95 14.71
C GLY A 2 -23.59 -18.27 13.46
N GLU A 3 -23.54 -17.31 12.58
CA GLU A 3 -22.69 -17.42 11.42
C GLU A 3 -21.24 -17.25 11.84
N ILE A 4 -20.34 -17.98 11.20
CA ILE A 4 -18.91 -17.81 11.42
C ILE A 4 -18.30 -17.12 10.21
N ALA A 5 -17.22 -16.41 10.48
CA ALA A 5 -16.44 -15.75 9.45
C ALA A 5 -14.99 -15.80 9.85
N PHE A 6 -14.11 -15.78 8.85
CA PHE A 6 -12.67 -15.67 9.08
C PHE A 6 -12.20 -14.32 8.64
N GLY A 7 -11.22 -13.79 9.35
CA GLY A 7 -10.59 -12.54 8.98
C GLY A 7 -9.10 -12.62 9.20
N ASN A 8 -8.36 -11.74 8.53
CA ASN A 8 -6.93 -11.64 8.70
C ASN A 8 -6.48 -10.20 8.45
N LYS A 9 -5.29 -9.92 8.92
CA LYS A 9 -4.63 -8.67 8.63
C LYS A 9 -3.24 -8.99 8.14
N LEU A 10 -2.96 -8.64 6.88
CA LEU A 10 -1.67 -8.90 6.26
C LEU A 10 -0.80 -7.66 6.32
N TRP A 11 0.46 -7.85 6.66
CA TRP A 11 1.49 -6.82 6.46
C TRP A 11 2.77 -7.53 6.04
N ILE A 12 3.67 -6.77 5.42
CA ILE A 12 4.96 -7.27 4.96
C ILE A 12 6.03 -6.57 5.77
N GLU A 13 6.96 -7.36 6.30
CA GLU A 13 8.12 -6.85 7.04
C GLU A 13 9.36 -6.97 6.17
N LYS A 14 10.29 -6.07 6.39
CA LYS A 14 11.60 -6.12 5.76
C LYS A 14 12.63 -5.80 6.83
N ASN A 15 13.61 -6.68 6.99
CA ASN A 15 14.63 -6.56 8.03
C ASN A 15 14.03 -6.40 9.42
N GLY A 16 12.92 -7.10 9.69
CA GLY A 16 12.24 -7.07 10.97
C GLY A 16 11.40 -5.82 11.22
N GLN A 17 11.26 -4.95 10.24
CA GLN A 17 10.47 -3.73 10.39
C GLN A 17 9.25 -3.75 9.48
N PHE A 18 8.20 -3.08 9.94
CA PHE A 18 6.99 -2.93 9.15
C PHE A 18 7.32 -2.20 7.85
N PHE A 19 7.05 -2.84 6.74
CA PHE A 19 7.36 -2.26 5.42
C PHE A 19 6.08 -1.85 4.69
N LEU A 20 5.17 -2.78 4.48
CA LEU A 20 3.92 -2.53 3.76
C LEU A 20 2.74 -3.11 4.52
N GLY A 21 1.65 -2.38 4.51
CA GLY A 21 0.37 -2.84 4.98
C GLY A 21 -0.71 -2.18 4.17
N LYS A 22 -1.95 -2.40 4.52
CA LYS A 22 -3.09 -1.87 3.75
C LYS A 22 -3.00 -0.35 3.57
N GLY A 23 -2.72 0.39 4.65
CA GLY A 23 -2.68 1.85 4.57
C GLY A 23 -1.58 2.37 3.69
N ARG A 24 -0.38 1.78 3.80
CA ARG A 24 0.75 2.21 2.97
C ARG A 24 0.53 1.89 1.50
N VAL A 25 -0.05 0.73 1.21
CA VAL A 25 -0.36 0.36 -0.18
C VAL A 25 -1.43 1.27 -0.74
N GLU A 26 -2.45 1.62 0.04
CA GLU A 26 -3.47 2.57 -0.41
C GLU A 26 -2.87 3.95 -0.68
N LEU A 27 -1.91 4.39 0.13
CA LEU A 27 -1.21 5.65 -0.12
C LEU A 27 -0.43 5.60 -1.43
N LEU A 28 0.30 4.50 -1.68
CA LEU A 28 1.02 4.34 -2.95
C LEU A 28 0.06 4.40 -4.15
N LYS A 29 -1.08 3.73 -4.05
CA LYS A 29 -2.08 3.73 -5.12
C LYS A 29 -2.67 5.13 -5.33
N ALA A 30 -2.91 5.86 -4.25
CA ALA A 30 -3.42 7.21 -4.35
C ALA A 30 -2.40 8.15 -5.02
N ILE A 31 -1.13 8.02 -4.67
CA ILE A 31 -0.07 8.81 -5.31
C ILE A 31 0.01 8.50 -6.80
N ASP A 32 -0.09 7.22 -7.15
CA ASP A 32 -0.06 6.80 -8.56
C ASP A 32 -1.24 7.41 -9.34
N SER A 33 -2.41 7.46 -8.71
CA SER A 33 -3.60 8.01 -9.35
C SER A 33 -3.57 9.52 -9.49
N PHE A 34 -3.13 10.22 -8.44
CA PHE A 34 -3.21 11.69 -8.41
C PHE A 34 -1.94 12.38 -8.89
N GLY A 35 -0.81 11.70 -8.87
CA GLY A 35 0.47 12.30 -9.23
C GLY A 35 0.94 13.38 -8.26
N SER A 36 0.38 13.41 -7.05
CA SER A 36 0.64 14.44 -6.06
C SER A 36 0.45 13.85 -4.67
N ILE A 37 1.44 14.05 -3.80
CA ILE A 37 1.34 13.62 -2.41
C ILE A 37 0.24 14.40 -1.69
N ASN A 38 0.14 15.70 -1.98
CA ASN A 38 -0.88 16.53 -1.35
C ASN A 38 -2.29 16.04 -1.66
N ALA A 39 -2.56 15.77 -2.94
CA ALA A 39 -3.87 15.28 -3.35
C ALA A 39 -4.14 13.88 -2.80
N ALA A 40 -3.14 13.01 -2.80
CA ALA A 40 -3.27 11.67 -2.24
C ALA A 40 -3.57 11.72 -0.75
N ALA A 41 -2.83 12.53 0.00
CA ALA A 41 -3.04 12.69 1.43
C ALA A 41 -4.47 13.20 1.72
N LYS A 42 -4.92 14.19 0.98
CA LYS A 42 -6.28 14.71 1.14
C LYS A 42 -7.33 13.63 0.91
N SER A 43 -7.15 12.82 -0.13
CA SER A 43 -8.10 11.75 -0.45
C SER A 43 -8.19 10.72 0.67
N MET A 44 -7.17 10.59 1.47
CA MET A 44 -7.09 9.63 2.57
C MET A 44 -7.30 10.28 3.94
N GLN A 45 -7.66 11.56 3.98
CA GLN A 45 -7.84 12.31 5.22
C GLN A 45 -6.58 12.25 6.09
N MET A 46 -5.43 12.35 5.45
CA MET A 46 -4.12 12.26 6.07
C MET A 46 -3.42 13.61 5.92
N SER A 47 -2.65 14.02 6.94
CA SER A 47 -1.87 15.23 6.83
C SER A 47 -0.73 15.04 5.81
N TYR A 48 -0.33 16.12 5.17
CA TYR A 48 0.80 16.13 4.24
C TYR A 48 2.08 15.63 4.93
N LYS A 49 2.30 16.08 6.16
CA LYS A 49 3.46 15.69 6.95
C LYS A 49 3.48 14.18 7.21
N LYS A 50 2.33 13.61 7.57
CA LYS A 50 2.23 12.17 7.82
C LYS A 50 2.46 11.37 6.54
N ALA A 51 1.91 11.86 5.41
CA ALA A 51 2.10 11.19 4.13
C ALA A 51 3.59 11.13 3.77
N TRP A 52 4.32 12.24 3.93
CA TRP A 52 5.75 12.28 3.66
C TRP A 52 6.53 11.36 4.57
N LYS A 53 6.22 11.37 5.88
CA LYS A 53 6.90 10.49 6.81
C LYS A 53 6.68 9.02 6.42
N THR A 54 5.49 8.66 6.05
CA THR A 54 5.16 7.30 5.62
C THR A 54 5.96 6.90 4.38
N ILE A 55 6.07 7.80 3.40
CA ILE A 55 6.86 7.56 2.19
C ILE A 55 8.33 7.40 2.53
N ASP A 56 8.87 8.28 3.38
CA ASP A 56 10.26 8.19 3.78
C ASP A 56 10.55 6.88 4.50
N ASP A 57 9.65 6.43 5.37
CA ASP A 57 9.81 5.16 6.07
C ASP A 57 9.84 3.98 5.09
N MET A 58 8.96 3.98 4.10
CA MET A 58 8.98 2.93 3.07
C MET A 58 10.25 2.98 2.22
N ASN A 59 10.62 4.16 1.76
CA ASN A 59 11.80 4.31 0.90
C ASN A 59 13.08 3.93 1.63
N SER A 60 13.15 4.18 2.94
CA SER A 60 14.35 3.85 3.71
C SER A 60 14.57 2.34 3.84
N LEU A 61 13.49 1.56 3.77
CA LEU A 61 13.58 0.10 3.84
C LEU A 61 13.73 -0.55 2.47
N ALA A 62 13.25 0.11 1.44
CA ALA A 62 13.25 -0.45 0.08
C ALA A 62 14.66 -0.43 -0.52
N ASN A 63 14.97 -1.40 -1.39
CA ASN A 63 16.23 -1.42 -2.13
C ASN A 63 16.30 -0.26 -3.12
N GLU A 64 15.16 0.10 -3.70
CA GLU A 64 15.02 1.24 -4.58
C GLU A 64 13.82 2.05 -4.12
N PRO A 65 13.83 3.39 -4.28
CA PRO A 65 12.69 4.20 -3.84
C PRO A 65 11.38 3.73 -4.47
N LEU A 66 10.33 3.66 -3.68
CA LEU A 66 8.99 3.32 -4.18
C LEU A 66 8.30 4.55 -4.77
N VAL A 67 8.66 5.72 -4.28
CA VAL A 67 8.09 7.01 -4.69
C VAL A 67 9.23 7.99 -4.91
N ILE A 68 9.17 8.75 -5.98
CA ILE A 68 10.14 9.80 -6.27
C ILE A 68 9.42 11.10 -6.58
N ARG A 69 10.09 12.21 -6.31
CA ARG A 69 9.64 13.51 -6.78
C ARG A 69 10.06 13.71 -8.20
N THR A 70 9.16 14.24 -9.01
CA THR A 70 9.47 14.65 -10.36
C THR A 70 9.60 16.16 -10.36
N THR A 71 10.66 16.67 -10.98
CA THR A 71 10.91 18.10 -11.09
C THR A 71 10.80 18.52 -12.55
N GLY A 72 10.41 19.78 -12.75
CA GLY A 72 10.28 20.34 -14.10
C GLY A 72 8.91 20.08 -14.70
N GLY A 73 8.62 20.76 -15.73
CA GLY A 73 7.32 20.75 -16.36
C GLY A 73 6.53 21.98 -16.00
N SER A 74 5.52 22.25 -16.77
CA SER A 74 4.79 23.50 -16.75
C SER A 74 3.84 23.65 -15.57
N GLY A 75 3.77 22.73 -14.66
CA GLY A 75 2.89 22.80 -13.53
C GLY A 75 3.59 22.66 -12.18
N GLY A 76 4.91 22.78 -12.18
CA GLY A 76 5.69 22.52 -10.99
C GLY A 76 6.01 21.05 -10.85
N GLY A 77 6.60 20.68 -9.74
CA GLY A 77 6.97 19.29 -9.47
C GLY A 77 5.78 18.42 -9.11
N GLY A 78 5.88 17.17 -9.42
CA GLY A 78 4.90 16.15 -9.03
C GLY A 78 5.57 15.03 -8.28
N THR A 79 4.83 13.96 -8.12
CA THR A 79 5.31 12.76 -7.46
C THR A 79 4.86 11.56 -8.26
N SER A 80 5.72 10.57 -8.39
CA SER A 80 5.35 9.36 -9.10
C SER A 80 5.76 8.12 -8.33
N VAL A 81 4.97 7.07 -8.53
CA VAL A 81 5.29 5.74 -8.02
C VAL A 81 6.22 5.08 -9.03
N THR A 82 7.35 4.60 -8.57
CA THR A 82 8.35 3.95 -9.43
C THR A 82 7.91 2.54 -9.81
N LYS A 83 8.68 1.90 -10.70
CA LYS A 83 8.45 0.49 -10.98
C LYS A 83 8.55 -0.34 -9.70
N ALA A 84 9.53 -0.05 -8.84
CA ALA A 84 9.67 -0.73 -7.55
C ALA A 84 8.42 -0.53 -6.70
N GLY A 85 7.84 0.66 -6.70
CA GLY A 85 6.61 0.93 -5.99
C GLY A 85 5.42 0.16 -6.55
N LYS A 86 5.31 0.07 -7.86
CA LYS A 86 4.24 -0.69 -8.50
C LYS A 86 4.38 -2.18 -8.23
N ASP A 87 5.61 -2.68 -8.23
CA ASP A 87 5.88 -4.09 -7.89
C ASP A 87 5.51 -4.37 -6.42
N ALA A 88 5.76 -3.42 -5.53
CA ALA A 88 5.38 -3.56 -4.12
C ALA A 88 3.87 -3.63 -3.96
N ILE A 89 3.13 -2.78 -4.67
CA ILE A 89 1.67 -2.82 -4.67
C ILE A 89 1.18 -4.19 -5.16
N SER A 90 1.73 -4.65 -6.27
CA SER A 90 1.33 -5.94 -6.86
C SER A 90 1.62 -7.11 -5.92
N LEU A 91 2.77 -7.11 -5.27
CA LEU A 91 3.12 -8.15 -4.31
C LEU A 91 2.11 -8.22 -3.17
N TYR A 92 1.85 -7.05 -2.55
CA TYR A 92 0.91 -7.01 -1.44
C TYR A 92 -0.49 -7.47 -1.86
N GLU A 93 -0.98 -6.94 -2.98
CA GLU A 93 -2.33 -7.26 -3.43
C GLU A 93 -2.49 -8.72 -3.81
N ARG A 94 -1.48 -9.31 -4.43
CA ARG A 94 -1.51 -10.72 -4.80
C ARG A 94 -1.55 -11.62 -3.57
N VAL A 95 -0.67 -11.37 -2.61
CA VAL A 95 -0.61 -12.20 -1.40
C VAL A 95 -1.89 -12.01 -0.58
N ASN A 96 -2.37 -10.78 -0.48
CA ASN A 96 -3.59 -10.49 0.27
C ASN A 96 -4.81 -11.21 -0.36
N ALA A 97 -4.91 -11.19 -1.68
CA ALA A 97 -5.99 -11.88 -2.38
C ALA A 97 -5.92 -13.39 -2.16
N ASN A 98 -4.71 -13.96 -2.20
CA ASN A 98 -4.53 -15.40 -1.96
C ASN A 98 -4.90 -15.79 -0.52
N CYS A 99 -4.58 -14.94 0.45
CA CYS A 99 -5.00 -15.18 1.83
C CYS A 99 -6.52 -15.18 1.96
N HIS A 100 -7.19 -14.23 1.32
CA HIS A 100 -8.66 -14.16 1.32
C HIS A 100 -9.28 -15.39 0.67
N SER A 101 -8.73 -15.84 -0.47
CA SER A 101 -9.20 -17.06 -1.13
C SER A 101 -9.08 -18.28 -0.24
N PHE A 102 -7.95 -18.39 0.45
CA PHE A 102 -7.74 -19.51 1.37
C PHE A 102 -8.79 -19.51 2.46
N LEU A 103 -9.04 -18.35 3.06
CA LEU A 103 -10.02 -18.25 4.15
C LEU A 103 -11.43 -18.51 3.66
N GLU A 104 -11.79 -18.06 2.46
CA GLU A 104 -13.09 -18.33 1.88
C GLU A 104 -13.31 -19.82 1.64
N ASP A 105 -12.28 -20.51 1.14
CA ASP A 105 -12.36 -21.95 0.91
C ASP A 105 -12.53 -22.71 2.22
N GLU A 106 -11.80 -22.32 3.26
CA GLU A 106 -11.95 -22.93 4.57
C GLU A 106 -13.34 -22.70 5.15
N LEU A 107 -13.89 -21.50 4.94
CA LEU A 107 -15.23 -21.18 5.41
C LEU A 107 -16.28 -22.04 4.72
N LYS A 108 -16.14 -22.28 3.42
CA LYS A 108 -17.04 -23.17 2.68
C LYS A 108 -16.98 -24.58 3.22
N ASN A 109 -15.79 -25.07 3.57
CA ASN A 109 -15.61 -26.40 4.13
C ASN A 109 -16.33 -26.54 5.47
N GLU A 110 -16.32 -25.49 6.29
CA GLU A 110 -16.99 -25.50 7.58
C GLU A 110 -18.52 -25.46 7.45
N GLN A 111 -19.02 -24.85 6.36
CA GLN A 111 -20.46 -24.71 6.14
C GLN A 111 -21.11 -25.89 5.45
N SER A 112 -20.34 -26.81 4.89
CA SER A 112 -20.85 -27.95 4.15
C SER A 112 -21.06 -29.19 5.00
#